data_fce1b1f0633cd9882c7d2b90a003bec0
#
_entry.id   fce1b1f0633cd9882c7d2b90a003bec0
#
_cell.length_a   1.000
_cell.length_b   1.000
_cell.length_c   1.000
_cell.angle_alpha   90.00
_cell.angle_beta   90.00
_cell.angle_gamma   90.00
#
_symmetry.space_group_name_H-M   'P 1'
#
loop_
_entity.id
_entity.type
_entity.pdbx_description
1 polymer ?
#
loop_
_entity_poly.entity_id
_entity_poly.type
_entity_poly.pdbx_seq_one_letter_code
_entity_poly.pdbx_strand_id
1 'polypeptide(L)'
;MACWVALMIARPGASGPAFHTDDPLAREPETQDASKVKAWDIDLFIDLAINLFSEPGEKAGPRAGNVNTIDEVPDSSWFTNRILARPVPIEEAVRASAAGGVAAGPWTVIAAKEEGFAPGFTIQDAAGETWFVSFDARGYPEAATGAIIVATKIFWTLGYWQTDNVLTSIHPDRVLLGDTATVKVPSGRERRMRLEDLTATWARAHRSADGSYRAVASRRLPGRTLGGFRYYGTRPDDPNDVVPHEHRRELRALKVFGAWTNLVDIKAGNTLDVLVAGGGGSRVRHYLQDVGSTFGTGAMAPREYFEGYEHLYEGDLVWKRLVSLGFVLRPWQTVRYDTGPAIGRFESAAFDPPAWKPRVPVAALRNAQPDDLFWAARRVMAFSNEMIHALVGTAGYAKPEDARQLADILIGRRDKIGMAYLAAVAPLVDFAL
;
A
#
# COMPACT_ATOMS: atom_id res chain seq x y z
N MET A 1 -30.92 -41.58 -8.53
CA MET A 1 -29.48 -41.44 -8.44
C MET A 1 -28.94 -40.99 -9.81
N ALA A 2 -28.77 -39.72 -10.01
CA ALA A 2 -28.16 -39.15 -11.23
C ALA A 2 -26.75 -38.72 -10.93
N CYS A 3 -25.81 -39.42 -11.54
CA CYS A 3 -24.36 -39.15 -11.38
C CYS A 3 -23.98 -37.99 -12.31
N TRP A 4 -23.66 -36.84 -11.77
CA TRP A 4 -23.09 -35.72 -12.53
C TRP A 4 -21.59 -35.98 -12.71
N VAL A 5 -21.21 -36.38 -13.91
CA VAL A 5 -19.80 -36.39 -14.32
C VAL A 5 -19.41 -34.97 -14.70
N ALA A 6 -18.67 -34.31 -13.86
CA ALA A 6 -18.05 -33.02 -14.20
C ALA A 6 -16.91 -33.29 -15.20
N LEU A 7 -17.13 -32.94 -16.46
CA LEU A 7 -16.12 -32.94 -17.49
C LEU A 7 -15.19 -31.74 -17.20
N MET A 8 -14.01 -32.01 -16.63
CA MET A 8 -12.93 -31.02 -16.57
C MET A 8 -12.38 -30.85 -17.99
N ILE A 9 -12.83 -29.81 -18.68
CA ILE A 9 -12.19 -29.36 -19.92
C ILE A 9 -10.86 -28.71 -19.49
N ALA A 10 -9.76 -29.44 -19.66
CA ALA A 10 -8.42 -28.86 -19.57
C ALA A 10 -8.33 -27.73 -20.62
N ARG A 11 -8.26 -26.48 -20.15
CA ARG A 11 -7.92 -25.35 -21.04
C ARG A 11 -6.52 -25.60 -21.58
N PRO A 12 -6.28 -25.47 -22.90
CA PRO A 12 -4.94 -25.46 -23.42
C PRO A 12 -4.22 -24.29 -22.73
N GLY A 13 -3.20 -24.60 -21.93
CA GLY A 13 -2.39 -23.61 -21.26
C GLY A 13 -1.84 -22.66 -22.31
N ALA A 14 -2.06 -21.37 -22.13
CA ALA A 14 -1.30 -20.37 -22.86
C ALA A 14 0.17 -20.64 -22.53
N SER A 15 0.95 -21.10 -23.53
CA SER A 15 2.39 -21.27 -23.40
C SER A 15 3.04 -19.89 -23.42
N GLY A 16 2.94 -19.18 -22.30
CA GLY A 16 3.75 -18.01 -22.02
C GLY A 16 5.20 -18.44 -21.77
N PRO A 17 6.18 -17.55 -21.91
CA PRO A 17 7.52 -17.82 -21.49
C PRO A 17 7.50 -18.22 -20.01
N ALA A 18 7.90 -19.45 -19.72
CA ALA A 18 7.95 -19.91 -18.34
C ALA A 18 9.02 -19.10 -17.60
N PHE A 19 8.68 -18.57 -16.43
CA PHE A 19 9.65 -18.03 -15.51
C PHE A 19 10.23 -19.19 -14.71
N HIS A 20 11.54 -19.40 -14.81
CA HIS A 20 12.26 -20.41 -14.06
C HIS A 20 13.09 -19.75 -12.98
N THR A 21 12.98 -20.22 -11.75
CA THR A 21 13.68 -19.64 -10.58
C THR A 21 15.19 -19.80 -10.61
N ASP A 22 15.71 -20.63 -11.50
CA ASP A 22 17.14 -20.87 -11.75
C ASP A 22 17.71 -20.07 -12.95
N ASP A 23 16.88 -19.24 -13.58
CA ASP A 23 17.34 -18.34 -14.64
C ASP A 23 18.09 -17.13 -14.05
N PRO A 24 19.22 -16.69 -14.66
CA PRO A 24 19.99 -15.51 -14.21
C PRO A 24 19.34 -14.20 -14.69
N LEU A 25 18.03 -14.07 -14.51
CA LEU A 25 17.28 -12.95 -15.05
C LEU A 25 17.41 -11.70 -14.16
N ALA A 26 17.74 -10.57 -14.79
CA ALA A 26 17.61 -9.26 -14.16
C ALA A 26 16.19 -8.68 -14.33
N ARG A 27 15.40 -9.22 -15.27
CA ARG A 27 14.04 -8.81 -15.58
C ARG A 27 13.15 -10.00 -15.91
N GLU A 28 11.91 -9.99 -15.43
CA GLU A 28 10.91 -11.01 -15.78
C GLU A 28 10.58 -10.98 -17.28
N PRO A 29 10.35 -12.14 -17.91
CA PRO A 29 10.09 -12.24 -19.35
C PRO A 29 8.63 -11.89 -19.69
N GLU A 30 8.20 -10.68 -19.41
CA GLU A 30 6.86 -10.15 -19.73
C GLU A 30 6.77 -9.74 -21.21
N THR A 31 6.70 -10.72 -22.10
CA THR A 31 6.81 -10.49 -23.56
C THR A 31 5.49 -10.50 -24.30
N GLN A 32 4.40 -10.93 -23.64
CA GLN A 32 3.09 -11.07 -24.27
C GLN A 32 2.30 -9.77 -24.22
N ASP A 33 1.53 -9.49 -25.29
CA ASP A 33 0.65 -8.33 -25.34
C ASP A 33 -0.59 -8.55 -24.46
N ALA A 34 -0.76 -7.67 -23.45
CA ALA A 34 -1.87 -7.67 -22.52
C ALA A 34 -3.02 -6.72 -22.93
N SER A 35 -3.06 -6.21 -24.17
CA SER A 35 -4.07 -5.23 -24.63
C SER A 35 -5.51 -5.70 -24.46
N LYS A 36 -5.74 -7.03 -24.45
CA LYS A 36 -7.05 -7.67 -24.28
C LYS A 36 -7.50 -7.81 -22.83
N VAL A 37 -6.64 -7.54 -21.85
CA VAL A 37 -6.98 -7.61 -20.43
C VAL A 37 -8.14 -6.65 -20.14
N LYS A 38 -9.15 -7.13 -19.41
CA LYS A 38 -10.36 -6.35 -19.09
C LYS A 38 -10.27 -5.81 -17.67
N ALA A 39 -11.08 -4.78 -17.36
CA ALA A 39 -11.24 -4.36 -15.98
C ALA A 39 -11.80 -5.53 -15.14
N TRP A 40 -11.25 -5.67 -13.94
CA TRP A 40 -11.66 -6.71 -12.99
C TRP A 40 -12.23 -6.05 -11.74
N ASP A 41 -13.54 -6.15 -11.61
CA ASP A 41 -14.23 -5.66 -10.43
C ASP A 41 -14.19 -6.77 -9.35
N ILE A 42 -13.32 -6.57 -8.38
CA ILE A 42 -13.22 -7.46 -7.21
C ILE A 42 -14.28 -7.02 -6.20
N ASP A 43 -15.23 -7.90 -5.87
CA ASP A 43 -16.11 -7.67 -4.73
C ASP A 43 -15.26 -7.68 -3.44
N LEU A 44 -15.03 -6.49 -2.90
CA LEU A 44 -14.15 -6.29 -1.75
C LEU A 44 -14.68 -6.90 -0.46
N PHE A 45 -16.00 -7.03 -0.31
CA PHE A 45 -16.61 -7.71 0.86
C PHE A 45 -16.44 -9.22 0.77
N ILE A 46 -16.63 -9.79 -0.41
CA ILE A 46 -16.41 -11.22 -0.65
C ILE A 46 -14.91 -11.53 -0.50
N ASP A 47 -14.01 -10.74 -1.09
CA ASP A 47 -12.57 -10.94 -0.96
C ASP A 47 -12.10 -10.85 0.51
N LEU A 48 -12.64 -9.90 1.28
CA LEU A 48 -12.38 -9.79 2.71
C LEU A 48 -12.84 -11.05 3.46
N ALA A 49 -14.06 -11.52 3.21
CA ALA A 49 -14.59 -12.72 3.85
C ALA A 49 -13.79 -13.96 3.49
N ILE A 50 -13.40 -14.12 2.24
CA ILE A 50 -12.53 -15.21 1.78
C ILE A 50 -11.21 -15.20 2.54
N ASN A 51 -10.53 -14.05 2.64
CA ASN A 51 -9.25 -13.95 3.34
C ASN A 51 -9.37 -14.20 4.86
N LEU A 52 -10.48 -13.80 5.50
CA LEU A 52 -10.69 -13.96 6.93
C LEU A 52 -11.12 -15.40 7.33
N PHE A 53 -11.88 -16.10 6.48
CA PHE A 53 -12.56 -17.32 6.88
C PHE A 53 -12.19 -18.57 6.06
N SER A 54 -11.59 -18.43 4.88
CA SER A 54 -11.27 -19.58 4.02
C SER A 54 -9.78 -19.78 3.73
N GLU A 55 -8.92 -18.83 4.12
CA GLU A 55 -7.47 -18.87 3.87
C GLU A 55 -7.14 -19.25 2.41
N PRO A 56 -7.45 -18.37 1.43
CA PRO A 56 -7.26 -18.66 0.02
C PRO A 56 -5.78 -18.81 -0.33
N GLY A 57 -5.53 -19.35 -1.54
CA GLY A 57 -4.19 -19.62 -2.05
C GLY A 57 -3.61 -20.93 -1.53
N GLU A 58 -2.38 -21.21 -1.91
CA GLU A 58 -1.66 -22.40 -1.49
C GLU A 58 -1.16 -22.25 -0.05
N LYS A 59 -1.44 -23.25 0.82
CA LYS A 59 -1.15 -23.16 2.27
C LYS A 59 0.29 -23.49 2.63
N ALA A 60 0.88 -24.44 1.92
CA ALA A 60 2.27 -24.87 2.09
C ALA A 60 3.09 -24.33 0.93
N GLY A 61 3.34 -23.02 0.95
CA GLY A 61 3.99 -22.35 -0.16
C GLY A 61 5.42 -22.84 -0.36
N PRO A 62 5.82 -23.15 -1.59
CA PRO A 62 7.22 -23.35 -1.93
C PRO A 62 8.00 -22.03 -1.71
N ARG A 63 9.31 -22.09 -1.91
CA ARG A 63 10.13 -20.88 -2.10
C ARG A 63 9.46 -19.94 -3.09
N ALA A 64 9.71 -18.65 -2.97
CA ALA A 64 9.16 -17.66 -3.91
C ALA A 64 9.45 -18.05 -5.38
N GLY A 65 8.41 -17.94 -6.23
CA GLY A 65 8.45 -18.41 -7.62
C GLY A 65 9.07 -17.42 -8.60
N ASN A 66 9.34 -16.18 -8.17
CA ASN A 66 9.87 -15.11 -9.01
C ASN A 66 11.26 -14.62 -8.57
N VAL A 67 12.10 -15.51 -8.09
CA VAL A 67 13.50 -15.20 -7.74
C VAL A 67 14.46 -15.79 -8.75
N ASN A 68 15.57 -15.10 -9.01
CA ASN A 68 16.61 -15.54 -9.93
C ASN A 68 17.70 -16.38 -9.22
N THR A 69 18.75 -16.79 -9.96
CA THR A 69 19.84 -17.63 -9.45
C THR A 69 20.66 -16.99 -8.32
N ILE A 70 20.65 -15.67 -8.20
CA ILE A 70 21.35 -14.95 -7.13
C ILE A 70 20.41 -14.56 -5.99
N ASP A 71 19.24 -15.19 -5.92
CA ASP A 71 18.22 -14.99 -4.88
C ASP A 71 17.64 -13.58 -4.82
N GLU A 72 17.61 -12.86 -5.94
CA GLU A 72 16.99 -11.54 -6.04
C GLU A 72 15.73 -11.57 -6.91
N VAL A 73 14.80 -10.62 -6.64
CA VAL A 73 13.60 -10.41 -7.46
C VAL A 73 14.00 -9.66 -8.73
N PRO A 74 13.73 -10.18 -9.94
CA PRO A 74 13.94 -9.43 -11.18
C PRO A 74 13.03 -8.21 -11.29
N ASP A 75 13.46 -7.21 -12.06
CA ASP A 75 12.58 -6.09 -12.44
C ASP A 75 11.39 -6.59 -13.24
N SER A 76 10.19 -6.03 -12.96
CA SER A 76 8.94 -6.48 -13.57
C SER A 76 7.88 -5.38 -13.57
N SER A 77 6.69 -5.71 -14.04
CA SER A 77 5.48 -4.88 -13.85
C SER A 77 5.05 -4.78 -12.39
N TRP A 78 5.57 -5.63 -11.50
CA TRP A 78 5.31 -5.65 -10.06
C TRP A 78 6.31 -4.84 -9.25
N PHE A 79 7.58 -4.88 -9.65
CA PHE A 79 8.67 -4.42 -8.81
C PHE A 79 9.82 -3.87 -9.65
N THR A 80 10.55 -2.91 -9.12
CA THR A 80 11.79 -2.38 -9.70
C THR A 80 12.85 -2.28 -8.62
N ASN A 81 14.00 -2.91 -8.83
CA ASN A 81 15.10 -2.85 -7.90
C ASN A 81 15.68 -1.43 -7.83
N ARG A 82 15.58 -0.81 -6.65
CA ARG A 82 16.13 0.53 -6.36
C ARG A 82 17.14 0.44 -5.23
N ILE A 83 16.68 0.40 -3.98
CA ILE A 83 17.59 0.27 -2.83
C ILE A 83 18.28 -1.09 -2.85
N LEU A 84 19.54 -1.16 -2.49
CA LEU A 84 20.49 -2.28 -2.58
C LEU A 84 20.98 -2.64 -3.99
N ALA A 85 20.18 -2.51 -5.04
CA ALA A 85 20.68 -2.73 -6.41
C ALA A 85 21.72 -1.70 -6.81
N ARG A 86 21.61 -0.50 -6.25
CA ARG A 86 22.54 0.61 -6.33
C ARG A 86 22.38 1.54 -5.11
N PRO A 87 23.36 2.37 -4.81
CA PRO A 87 23.14 3.49 -3.89
C PRO A 87 22.01 4.38 -4.43
N VAL A 88 20.96 4.60 -3.63
CA VAL A 88 19.88 5.55 -3.96
C VAL A 88 20.21 6.89 -3.30
N PRO A 89 20.45 7.97 -4.06
CA PRO A 89 20.63 9.30 -3.49
C PRO A 89 19.41 9.73 -2.69
N ILE A 90 19.61 10.44 -1.59
CA ILE A 90 18.52 10.92 -0.74
C ILE A 90 17.55 11.78 -1.55
N GLU A 91 18.05 12.63 -2.43
CA GLU A 91 17.23 13.49 -3.30
C GLU A 91 16.35 12.69 -4.25
N GLU A 92 16.82 11.54 -4.72
CA GLU A 92 16.05 10.62 -5.54
C GLU A 92 14.93 9.96 -4.73
N ALA A 93 15.23 9.46 -3.53
CA ALA A 93 14.26 8.87 -2.63
C ALA A 93 13.17 9.89 -2.19
N VAL A 94 13.59 11.13 -1.89
CA VAL A 94 12.70 12.25 -1.55
C VAL A 94 11.80 12.65 -2.71
N ARG A 95 12.28 12.64 -3.95
CA ARG A 95 11.47 12.89 -5.14
C ARG A 95 10.53 11.73 -5.43
N ALA A 96 11.01 10.48 -5.34
CA ALA A 96 10.29 9.25 -5.64
C ALA A 96 9.62 9.29 -7.03
N SER A 97 8.31 8.97 -7.11
CA SER A 97 7.52 8.99 -8.34
C SER A 97 7.02 10.38 -8.75
N ALA A 98 7.17 11.40 -7.88
CA ALA A 98 6.55 12.71 -8.11
C ALA A 98 7.12 13.40 -9.36
N ALA A 99 6.28 13.53 -10.39
CA ALA A 99 6.63 14.15 -11.67
C ALA A 99 6.21 15.64 -11.78
N GLY A 100 5.85 16.25 -10.65
CA GLY A 100 5.41 17.65 -10.58
C GLY A 100 4.28 17.84 -9.56
N GLY A 101 3.84 19.08 -9.38
CA GLY A 101 2.74 19.46 -8.50
C GLY A 101 1.46 19.75 -9.25
N VAL A 102 0.38 20.00 -8.50
CA VAL A 102 -0.88 20.51 -9.05
C VAL A 102 -0.65 21.89 -9.66
N ALA A 103 -1.12 22.14 -10.88
CA ALA A 103 -0.93 23.41 -11.54
C ALA A 103 -1.57 24.55 -10.74
N ALA A 104 -0.86 25.69 -10.69
CA ALA A 104 -1.36 26.88 -10.03
C ALA A 104 -2.62 27.40 -10.72
N GLY A 105 -3.64 27.79 -9.94
CA GLY A 105 -4.92 28.26 -10.46
C GLY A 105 -6.09 27.70 -9.65
N PRO A 106 -7.33 27.96 -10.09
CA PRO A 106 -8.50 27.35 -9.49
C PRO A 106 -8.55 25.84 -9.79
N TRP A 107 -9.05 25.07 -8.83
CA TRP A 107 -9.37 23.67 -9.03
C TRP A 107 -10.84 23.50 -9.40
N THR A 108 -11.13 22.77 -10.45
CA THR A 108 -12.51 22.43 -10.81
C THR A 108 -12.85 21.03 -10.29
N VAL A 109 -13.77 20.95 -9.34
CA VAL A 109 -14.27 19.65 -8.85
C VAL A 109 -15.11 18.99 -9.94
N ILE A 110 -14.75 17.75 -10.29
CA ILE A 110 -15.43 16.96 -11.33
C ILE A 110 -16.17 15.75 -10.76
N ALA A 111 -15.80 15.28 -9.56
CA ALA A 111 -16.54 14.25 -8.85
C ALA A 111 -16.29 14.33 -7.34
N ALA A 112 -17.26 13.88 -6.54
CA ALA A 112 -17.03 13.57 -5.15
C ALA A 112 -16.10 12.36 -5.03
N LYS A 113 -15.42 12.21 -3.88
CA LYS A 113 -14.64 11.01 -3.60
C LYS A 113 -15.58 9.82 -3.42
N GLU A 114 -15.44 8.81 -4.25
CA GLU A 114 -16.30 7.63 -4.26
C GLU A 114 -15.84 6.57 -3.26
N GLU A 115 -14.53 6.43 -3.07
CA GLU A 115 -13.94 5.38 -2.24
C GLU A 115 -13.14 5.95 -1.08
N GLY A 116 -13.11 5.17 0.02
CA GLY A 116 -12.41 5.52 1.24
C GLY A 116 -13.15 6.54 2.12
N PHE A 117 -12.67 6.70 3.36
CA PHE A 117 -13.34 7.49 4.39
C PHE A 117 -12.80 8.93 4.50
N ALA A 118 -11.59 9.20 4.00
CA ALA A 118 -11.00 10.54 4.05
C ALA A 118 -11.86 11.56 3.28
N PRO A 119 -12.03 12.78 3.82
CA PRO A 119 -12.69 13.84 3.07
C PRO A 119 -11.89 14.17 1.81
N GLY A 120 -12.56 14.41 0.68
CA GLY A 120 -11.88 14.66 -0.58
C GLY A 120 -12.81 14.74 -1.77
N PHE A 121 -12.23 14.99 -2.93
CA PHE A 121 -12.92 15.01 -4.23
C PHE A 121 -11.92 14.85 -5.38
N THR A 122 -12.43 14.57 -6.57
CA THR A 122 -11.63 14.55 -7.79
C THR A 122 -11.73 15.92 -8.46
N ILE A 123 -10.57 16.44 -8.87
CA ILE A 123 -10.46 17.75 -9.52
C ILE A 123 -9.82 17.66 -10.91
N GLN A 124 -10.05 18.68 -11.72
CA GLN A 124 -9.14 19.13 -12.76
C GLN A 124 -8.43 20.39 -12.29
N ASP A 125 -7.10 20.44 -12.49
CA ASP A 125 -6.31 21.63 -12.24
C ASP A 125 -6.33 22.61 -13.43
N ALA A 126 -5.63 23.73 -13.33
CA ALA A 126 -5.58 24.75 -14.39
C ALA A 126 -4.92 24.26 -15.69
N ALA A 127 -4.16 23.16 -15.65
CA ALA A 127 -3.58 22.52 -16.85
C ALA A 127 -4.51 21.43 -17.44
N GLY A 128 -5.67 21.17 -16.83
CA GLY A 128 -6.60 20.12 -17.23
C GLY A 128 -6.23 18.72 -16.76
N GLU A 129 -5.21 18.58 -15.90
CA GLU A 129 -4.80 17.31 -15.32
C GLU A 129 -5.79 16.89 -14.23
N THR A 130 -6.08 15.60 -14.16
CA THR A 130 -6.99 15.04 -13.14
C THR A 130 -6.22 14.59 -11.92
N TRP A 131 -6.71 15.00 -10.75
CA TRP A 131 -6.14 14.66 -9.44
C TRP A 131 -7.21 14.16 -8.47
N PHE A 132 -6.84 13.15 -7.69
CA PHE A 132 -7.65 12.65 -6.56
C PHE A 132 -7.14 13.31 -5.29
N VAL A 133 -7.95 14.18 -4.68
CA VAL A 133 -7.56 14.99 -3.54
C VAL A 133 -8.13 14.41 -2.26
N SER A 134 -7.28 14.26 -1.24
CA SER A 134 -7.65 13.82 0.11
C SER A 134 -7.13 14.81 1.13
N PHE A 135 -8.00 15.20 2.07
CA PHE A 135 -7.69 16.12 3.16
C PHE A 135 -7.48 15.37 4.47
N ASP A 136 -6.75 16.00 5.39
CA ASP A 136 -6.71 15.54 6.78
C ASP A 136 -8.09 15.66 7.42
N ALA A 137 -8.44 14.71 8.26
CA ALA A 137 -9.68 14.72 9.00
C ALA A 137 -9.69 15.83 10.09
N ARG A 138 -10.85 16.38 10.36
CA ARG A 138 -11.03 17.35 11.42
C ARG A 138 -10.55 16.78 12.76
N GLY A 139 -9.67 17.53 13.44
CA GLY A 139 -9.07 17.13 14.72
C GLY A 139 -7.75 16.35 14.60
N TYR A 140 -7.36 15.92 13.38
CA TYR A 140 -6.14 15.19 13.12
C TYR A 140 -5.33 15.83 11.99
N PRO A 141 -4.84 17.07 12.19
CA PRO A 141 -4.05 17.76 11.19
C PRO A 141 -2.79 16.97 10.85
N GLU A 142 -2.42 16.99 9.57
CA GLU A 142 -1.17 16.43 9.04
C GLU A 142 -1.03 14.89 9.13
N ALA A 143 -1.95 14.20 9.82
CA ALA A 143 -1.84 12.78 10.09
C ALA A 143 -1.95 11.94 8.80
N ALA A 144 -3.09 12.01 8.10
CA ALA A 144 -3.32 11.21 6.91
C ALA A 144 -2.45 11.70 5.74
N THR A 145 -2.34 13.01 5.53
CA THR A 145 -1.52 13.57 4.45
C THR A 145 -0.04 13.28 4.67
N GLY A 146 0.47 13.40 5.90
CA GLY A 146 1.84 13.08 6.25
C GLY A 146 2.16 11.60 6.05
N ALA A 147 1.27 10.71 6.51
CA ALA A 147 1.43 9.26 6.34
C ALA A 147 1.49 8.87 4.86
N ILE A 148 0.57 9.36 4.02
CA ILE A 148 0.56 9.06 2.58
C ILE A 148 1.88 9.51 1.92
N ILE A 149 2.35 10.72 2.19
CA ILE A 149 3.56 11.27 1.56
C ILE A 149 4.80 10.45 1.95
N VAL A 150 5.00 10.20 3.24
CA VAL A 150 6.18 9.46 3.71
C VAL A 150 6.13 8.01 3.24
N ALA A 151 4.98 7.33 3.39
CA ALA A 151 4.85 5.94 3.00
C ALA A 151 5.03 5.74 1.49
N THR A 152 4.44 6.60 0.65
CA THR A 152 4.64 6.54 -0.80
C THR A 152 6.12 6.54 -1.17
N LYS A 153 6.92 7.42 -0.55
CA LYS A 153 8.36 7.52 -0.83
C LYS A 153 9.14 6.31 -0.29
N ILE A 154 8.78 5.80 0.88
CA ILE A 154 9.37 4.57 1.43
C ILE A 154 9.10 3.39 0.50
N PHE A 155 7.83 3.15 0.12
CA PHE A 155 7.46 2.01 -0.72
C PHE A 155 8.00 2.14 -2.15
N TRP A 156 8.09 3.36 -2.69
CA TRP A 156 8.79 3.60 -3.95
C TRP A 156 10.28 3.24 -3.84
N THR A 157 10.96 3.69 -2.81
CA THR A 157 12.39 3.41 -2.59
C THR A 157 12.64 1.91 -2.40
N LEU A 158 11.73 1.20 -1.73
CA LEU A 158 11.77 -0.26 -1.58
C LEU A 158 11.65 -1.00 -2.92
N GLY A 159 10.98 -0.41 -3.92
CA GLY A 159 10.88 -0.98 -5.27
C GLY A 159 9.46 -1.05 -5.84
N TYR A 160 8.42 -0.79 -5.08
CA TYR A 160 7.03 -0.88 -5.56
C TYR A 160 6.66 0.26 -6.51
N TRP A 161 5.73 -0.02 -7.41
CA TRP A 161 5.07 1.01 -8.18
C TRP A 161 4.09 1.77 -7.28
N GLN A 162 4.21 3.10 -7.27
CA GLN A 162 3.42 4.01 -6.45
C GLN A 162 2.72 5.05 -7.31
N THR A 163 1.60 5.58 -6.82
CA THR A 163 0.96 6.76 -7.41
C THR A 163 1.81 8.01 -7.17
N ASP A 164 1.66 9.02 -8.04
CA ASP A 164 2.30 10.33 -7.86
C ASP A 164 1.51 11.13 -6.82
N ASN A 165 1.95 11.08 -5.58
CA ASN A 165 1.34 11.78 -4.46
C ASN A 165 2.14 13.04 -4.14
N VAL A 166 1.48 14.19 -4.16
CA VAL A 166 2.08 15.49 -3.84
C VAL A 166 1.34 16.16 -2.69
N LEU A 167 2.12 16.74 -1.78
CA LEU A 167 1.58 17.56 -0.71
C LEU A 167 1.22 18.94 -1.26
N THR A 168 0.02 19.40 -0.94
CA THR A 168 -0.48 20.70 -1.39
C THR A 168 -1.43 21.31 -0.35
N SER A 169 -1.85 22.53 -0.60
CA SER A 169 -2.90 23.20 0.19
C SER A 169 -3.77 24.05 -0.72
N ILE A 170 -5.02 24.27 -0.33
CA ILE A 170 -5.97 25.04 -1.12
C ILE A 170 -6.92 25.83 -0.23
N HIS A 171 -7.24 27.06 -0.62
CA HIS A 171 -8.34 27.85 -0.04
C HIS A 171 -9.65 27.51 -0.76
N PRO A 172 -10.78 27.38 -0.04
CA PRO A 172 -12.08 27.06 -0.66
C PRO A 172 -12.53 28.00 -1.76
N ASP A 173 -12.15 29.27 -1.69
CA ASP A 173 -12.44 30.30 -2.70
C ASP A 173 -11.73 30.06 -4.05
N ARG A 174 -10.71 29.18 -4.04
CA ARG A 174 -10.00 28.74 -5.25
C ARG A 174 -10.54 27.42 -5.82
N VAL A 175 -11.64 26.90 -5.27
CA VAL A 175 -12.27 25.64 -5.69
C VAL A 175 -13.62 25.94 -6.31
N LEU A 176 -13.77 25.56 -7.58
CA LEU A 176 -14.97 25.70 -8.37
C LEU A 176 -15.69 24.35 -8.46
N LEU A 177 -17.01 24.36 -8.32
CA LEU A 177 -17.81 23.17 -8.64
C LEU A 177 -18.08 23.12 -10.14
N GLY A 178 -17.60 22.07 -10.81
CA GLY A 178 -17.84 21.85 -12.24
C GLY A 178 -19.32 21.56 -12.54
N ASP A 179 -19.81 22.07 -13.65
CA ASP A 179 -21.23 21.89 -14.06
C ASP A 179 -21.65 20.45 -14.25
N THR A 180 -20.69 19.57 -14.57
CA THR A 180 -20.91 18.12 -14.77
C THR A 180 -20.47 17.27 -13.60
N ALA A 181 -20.04 17.88 -12.49
CA ALA A 181 -19.55 17.15 -11.31
C ALA A 181 -20.60 16.18 -10.77
N THR A 182 -20.17 14.96 -10.44
CA THR A 182 -21.05 13.89 -9.99
C THR A 182 -20.73 13.42 -8.57
N VAL A 183 -21.75 12.87 -7.92
CA VAL A 183 -21.63 12.16 -6.64
C VAL A 183 -22.45 10.90 -6.66
N LYS A 184 -21.86 9.80 -6.19
CA LYS A 184 -22.56 8.52 -6.01
C LYS A 184 -23.31 8.53 -4.68
N VAL A 185 -24.61 8.30 -4.75
CA VAL A 185 -25.44 8.22 -3.54
C VAL A 185 -25.48 6.79 -2.99
N PRO A 186 -25.91 6.55 -1.72
CA PRO A 186 -25.92 5.22 -1.11
C PRO A 186 -26.65 4.13 -1.89
N SER A 187 -27.61 4.51 -2.77
CA SER A 187 -28.29 3.59 -3.67
C SER A 187 -27.44 3.11 -4.86
N GLY A 188 -26.17 3.56 -4.98
CA GLY A 188 -25.29 3.27 -6.10
C GLY A 188 -25.53 4.13 -7.35
N ARG A 189 -26.57 4.96 -7.36
CA ARG A 189 -26.86 5.88 -8.48
C ARG A 189 -26.00 7.12 -8.41
N GLU A 190 -25.62 7.65 -9.56
CA GLU A 190 -24.94 8.95 -9.67
C GLU A 190 -25.98 10.08 -9.82
N ARG A 191 -25.68 11.22 -9.20
CA ARG A 191 -26.36 12.50 -9.43
C ARG A 191 -25.37 13.63 -9.56
N ARG A 192 -25.80 14.75 -10.07
CA ARG A 192 -24.99 15.99 -10.05
C ARG A 192 -24.66 16.40 -8.62
N MET A 193 -23.43 16.84 -8.40
CA MET A 193 -23.01 17.49 -7.15
C MET A 193 -23.70 18.83 -6.98
N ARG A 194 -23.89 19.20 -5.71
CA ARG A 194 -24.41 20.51 -5.28
C ARG A 194 -23.40 21.16 -4.34
N LEU A 195 -23.56 22.43 -4.07
CA LEU A 195 -22.70 23.14 -3.11
C LEU A 195 -22.76 22.53 -1.70
N GLU A 196 -23.89 21.94 -1.32
CA GLU A 196 -24.01 21.25 -0.03
C GLU A 196 -23.06 20.05 0.07
N ASP A 197 -22.83 19.30 -1.03
CA ASP A 197 -21.91 18.16 -1.05
C ASP A 197 -20.47 18.62 -0.84
N LEU A 198 -20.11 19.75 -1.45
CA LEU A 198 -18.80 20.36 -1.28
C LEU A 198 -18.62 20.87 0.15
N THR A 199 -19.64 21.56 0.68
CA THR A 199 -19.67 22.04 2.08
C THR A 199 -19.55 20.89 3.08
N ALA A 200 -20.23 19.77 2.84
CA ALA A 200 -20.14 18.57 3.67
C ALA A 200 -18.74 17.98 3.68
N THR A 201 -18.01 18.04 2.56
CA THR A 201 -16.60 17.60 2.48
C THR A 201 -15.71 18.50 3.33
N TRP A 202 -15.84 19.82 3.20
CA TRP A 202 -15.08 20.79 3.99
C TRP A 202 -15.34 20.67 5.49
N ALA A 203 -16.58 20.42 5.91
CA ALA A 203 -16.95 20.25 7.32
C ALA A 203 -16.25 19.07 8.01
N ARG A 204 -15.86 18.05 7.23
CA ARG A 204 -15.14 16.85 7.71
C ARG A 204 -13.62 17.03 7.69
N ALA A 205 -13.12 17.97 6.91
CA ALA A 205 -11.69 18.24 6.76
C ALA A 205 -11.15 19.18 7.83
N HIS A 206 -9.86 19.05 8.15
CA HIS A 206 -9.16 19.99 9.03
C HIS A 206 -8.86 21.27 8.28
N ARG A 207 -9.27 22.40 8.87
CA ARG A 207 -9.00 23.74 8.34
C ARG A 207 -7.84 24.35 9.11
N SER A 208 -6.81 24.79 8.40
CA SER A 208 -5.64 25.47 8.95
C SER A 208 -6.00 26.88 9.46
N ALA A 209 -5.15 27.47 10.28
CA ALA A 209 -5.38 28.80 10.89
C ALA A 209 -5.49 29.92 9.84
N ASP A 210 -4.81 29.80 8.71
CA ASP A 210 -4.89 30.71 7.56
C ASP A 210 -6.15 30.54 6.72
N GLY A 211 -7.01 29.57 7.06
CA GLY A 211 -8.24 29.25 6.33
C GLY A 211 -8.08 28.27 5.18
N SER A 212 -6.86 27.83 4.89
CA SER A 212 -6.58 26.79 3.87
C SER A 212 -6.88 25.39 4.38
N TYR A 213 -6.87 24.43 3.45
CA TYR A 213 -6.96 22.99 3.72
C TYR A 213 -5.74 22.30 3.15
N ARG A 214 -4.97 21.64 4.01
CA ARG A 214 -3.85 20.80 3.62
C ARG A 214 -4.37 19.50 2.98
N ALA A 215 -3.75 19.08 1.88
CA ALA A 215 -4.19 17.93 1.10
C ALA A 215 -3.02 17.14 0.52
N VAL A 216 -3.27 15.88 0.25
CA VAL A 216 -2.52 15.10 -0.74
C VAL A 216 -3.35 15.07 -2.02
N ALA A 217 -2.70 15.43 -3.13
CA ALA A 217 -3.23 15.25 -4.47
C ALA A 217 -2.49 14.08 -5.14
N SER A 218 -3.25 13.06 -5.54
CA SER A 218 -2.76 11.89 -6.27
C SER A 218 -3.07 12.06 -7.75
N ARG A 219 -2.04 12.08 -8.60
CA ARG A 219 -2.22 12.24 -10.03
C ARG A 219 -2.88 11.02 -10.64
N ARG A 220 -3.81 11.22 -11.57
CA ARG A 220 -4.36 10.12 -12.37
C ARG A 220 -3.24 9.45 -13.15
N LEU A 221 -3.10 8.14 -12.96
CA LEU A 221 -2.08 7.36 -13.67
C LEU A 221 -2.37 7.31 -15.18
N PRO A 222 -1.33 7.39 -16.00
CA PRO A 222 -1.49 7.19 -17.45
C PRO A 222 -1.83 5.73 -17.74
N GLY A 223 -2.75 5.50 -18.66
CA GLY A 223 -3.21 4.17 -19.04
C GLY A 223 -4.67 3.90 -18.66
N ARG A 224 -5.10 2.67 -18.83
CA ARG A 224 -6.45 2.21 -18.51
C ARG A 224 -6.45 1.47 -17.17
N THR A 225 -7.21 1.96 -16.20
CA THR A 225 -7.42 1.29 -14.92
C THR A 225 -8.15 -0.02 -15.12
N LEU A 226 -7.70 -1.07 -14.41
CA LEU A 226 -8.20 -2.44 -14.52
C LEU A 226 -8.80 -2.98 -13.21
N GLY A 227 -8.86 -2.16 -12.15
CA GLY A 227 -9.23 -2.57 -10.79
C GLY A 227 -8.03 -3.02 -9.97
N GLY A 228 -8.28 -3.59 -8.79
CA GLY A 228 -7.23 -4.09 -7.92
C GLY A 228 -6.75 -5.49 -8.27
N PHE A 229 -5.77 -6.01 -7.50
CA PHE A 229 -5.35 -7.39 -7.54
C PHE A 229 -5.51 -8.07 -6.17
N ARG A 230 -5.75 -9.38 -6.17
CA ARG A 230 -5.77 -10.21 -4.97
C ARG A 230 -4.35 -10.61 -4.57
N TYR A 231 -4.15 -10.95 -3.31
CA TYR A 231 -2.86 -11.47 -2.80
C TYR A 231 -2.76 -12.99 -2.90
N TYR A 232 -3.52 -13.62 -3.83
CA TYR A 232 -3.51 -15.05 -4.12
C TYR A 232 -3.95 -15.31 -5.55
N GLY A 233 -3.48 -16.43 -6.11
CA GLY A 233 -3.69 -16.79 -7.51
C GLY A 233 -3.03 -15.82 -8.48
N THR A 234 -3.40 -15.90 -9.73
CA THR A 234 -2.95 -15.00 -10.81
C THR A 234 -4.14 -14.22 -11.37
N ARG A 235 -3.88 -13.18 -12.16
CA ARG A 235 -4.87 -12.51 -12.97
C ARG A 235 -5.16 -13.35 -14.23
N PRO A 236 -6.36 -13.97 -14.36
CA PRO A 236 -6.59 -15.03 -15.35
C PRO A 236 -6.51 -14.58 -16.82
N ASP A 237 -6.72 -13.28 -17.07
CA ASP A 237 -6.71 -12.70 -18.42
C ASP A 237 -5.40 -11.97 -18.77
N ASP A 238 -4.43 -11.90 -17.84
CA ASP A 238 -3.10 -11.38 -18.12
C ASP A 238 -2.14 -12.53 -18.47
N PRO A 239 -1.66 -12.58 -19.72
CA PRO A 239 -0.76 -13.66 -20.15
C PRO A 239 0.64 -13.56 -19.54
N ASN A 240 1.02 -12.44 -18.93
CA ASN A 240 2.32 -12.27 -18.28
C ASN A 240 2.26 -12.58 -16.78
N ASP A 241 1.08 -12.65 -16.16
CA ASP A 241 0.94 -12.95 -14.74
C ASP A 241 0.94 -14.47 -14.49
N VAL A 242 2.13 -15.06 -14.56
CA VAL A 242 2.34 -16.52 -14.50
C VAL A 242 2.72 -17.04 -13.11
N VAL A 243 3.15 -16.17 -12.20
CA VAL A 243 3.50 -16.56 -10.84
C VAL A 243 2.34 -16.22 -9.90
N PRO A 244 1.75 -17.17 -9.16
CA PRO A 244 0.72 -16.88 -8.18
C PRO A 244 1.18 -15.81 -7.18
N HIS A 245 0.31 -14.87 -6.85
CA HIS A 245 0.64 -13.68 -6.05
C HIS A 245 1.15 -14.06 -4.65
N GLU A 246 0.66 -15.15 -4.06
CA GLU A 246 1.16 -15.69 -2.80
C GLU A 246 2.58 -16.27 -2.89
N HIS A 247 3.11 -16.43 -4.09
CA HIS A 247 4.46 -16.93 -4.35
C HIS A 247 5.41 -15.86 -4.88
N ARG A 248 4.97 -14.59 -4.95
CA ARG A 248 5.83 -13.45 -5.29
C ARG A 248 6.56 -12.94 -4.06
N ARG A 249 7.90 -12.91 -4.10
CA ARG A 249 8.73 -12.46 -2.97
C ARG A 249 8.43 -11.04 -2.54
N GLU A 250 8.25 -10.12 -3.46
CA GLU A 250 7.91 -8.73 -3.17
C GLU A 250 6.56 -8.61 -2.44
N LEU A 251 5.57 -9.45 -2.73
CA LEU A 251 4.30 -9.46 -2.00
C LEU A 251 4.42 -10.11 -0.62
N ARG A 252 5.22 -11.17 -0.49
CA ARG A 252 5.55 -11.80 0.80
C ARG A 252 6.33 -10.85 1.71
N ALA A 253 7.24 -10.06 1.13
CA ALA A 253 8.05 -9.07 1.82
C ALA A 253 7.24 -7.96 2.49
N LEU A 254 5.99 -7.75 2.08
CA LEU A 254 5.07 -6.84 2.77
C LEU A 254 4.84 -7.22 4.24
N LYS A 255 5.15 -8.46 4.64
CA LYS A 255 5.15 -8.85 6.05
C LYS A 255 6.20 -8.06 6.86
N VAL A 256 7.36 -7.79 6.29
CA VAL A 256 8.43 -7.00 6.93
C VAL A 256 8.23 -5.51 6.70
N PHE A 257 7.94 -5.09 5.47
CA PHE A 257 7.74 -3.69 5.13
C PHE A 257 6.49 -3.11 5.78
N GLY A 258 5.41 -3.92 5.82
CA GLY A 258 4.19 -3.60 6.55
C GLY A 258 4.43 -3.53 8.06
N ALA A 259 5.20 -4.44 8.62
CA ALA A 259 5.61 -4.38 10.02
C ALA A 259 6.42 -3.12 10.32
N TRP A 260 7.40 -2.76 9.47
CA TRP A 260 8.21 -1.57 9.65
C TRP A 260 7.38 -0.28 9.73
N THR A 261 6.48 -0.10 8.76
CA THR A 261 5.67 1.11 8.60
C THR A 261 4.31 1.04 9.30
N ASN A 262 3.96 -0.10 9.89
CA ASN A 262 2.62 -0.43 10.37
C ASN A 262 1.54 -0.29 9.29
N LEU A 263 1.82 -0.74 8.05
CA LEU A 263 0.83 -0.80 6.98
C LEU A 263 -0.17 -1.93 7.26
N VAL A 264 -1.20 -1.63 8.02
CA VAL A 264 -2.15 -2.66 8.50
C VAL A 264 -3.25 -3.02 7.50
N ASP A 265 -3.58 -2.14 6.56
CA ASP A 265 -4.72 -2.31 5.65
C ASP A 265 -4.29 -2.90 4.29
N ILE A 266 -3.64 -4.08 4.33
CA ILE A 266 -3.21 -4.81 3.13
C ILE A 266 -4.39 -5.64 2.62
N LYS A 267 -4.99 -5.22 1.48
CA LYS A 267 -6.14 -5.86 0.84
C LYS A 267 -6.23 -5.48 -0.64
N ALA A 268 -6.99 -6.22 -1.42
CA ALA A 268 -7.19 -5.96 -2.86
C ALA A 268 -7.65 -4.53 -3.18
N GLY A 269 -8.52 -3.95 -2.34
CA GLY A 269 -9.04 -2.59 -2.55
C GLY A 269 -7.99 -1.47 -2.38
N ASN A 270 -6.79 -1.77 -1.87
CA ASN A 270 -5.69 -0.82 -1.73
C ASN A 270 -4.60 -1.03 -2.79
N THR A 271 -4.90 -1.80 -3.82
CA THR A 271 -4.04 -2.08 -4.98
C THR A 271 -4.68 -1.58 -6.26
N LEU A 272 -3.90 -1.39 -7.31
CA LEU A 272 -4.40 -0.95 -8.61
C LEU A 272 -3.59 -1.53 -9.76
N ASP A 273 -4.27 -2.19 -10.67
CA ASP A 273 -3.73 -2.62 -11.95
C ASP A 273 -4.03 -1.56 -13.02
N VAL A 274 -3.01 -1.23 -13.79
CA VAL A 274 -3.13 -0.27 -14.90
C VAL A 274 -2.54 -0.86 -16.16
N LEU A 275 -3.32 -0.88 -17.23
CA LEU A 275 -2.80 -1.24 -18.55
C LEU A 275 -2.03 -0.06 -19.11
N VAL A 276 -0.74 -0.26 -19.31
CA VAL A 276 0.19 0.73 -19.84
C VAL A 276 0.74 0.30 -21.18
N ALA A 277 1.02 1.26 -22.07
CA ALA A 277 1.73 1.00 -23.31
C ALA A 277 3.19 0.62 -23.00
N GLY A 278 3.71 -0.36 -23.72
CA GLY A 278 5.11 -0.82 -23.61
C GLY A 278 5.71 -1.14 -24.98
N GLY A 279 7.02 -1.33 -25.03
CA GLY A 279 7.70 -1.76 -26.26
C GLY A 279 7.27 -3.19 -26.63
N GLY A 280 6.51 -3.33 -27.72
CA GLY A 280 5.99 -4.63 -28.18
C GLY A 280 4.56 -4.95 -27.77
N GLY A 281 3.79 -4.00 -27.24
CA GLY A 281 2.39 -4.18 -26.85
C GLY A 281 2.04 -3.47 -25.55
N SER A 282 0.90 -3.81 -24.97
CA SER A 282 0.47 -3.33 -23.66
C SER A 282 0.85 -4.30 -22.55
N ARG A 283 1.05 -3.79 -21.32
CA ARG A 283 1.33 -4.59 -20.13
C ARG A 283 0.49 -4.11 -18.96
N VAL A 284 0.15 -5.01 -18.05
CA VAL A 284 -0.47 -4.65 -16.77
C VAL A 284 0.64 -4.26 -15.81
N ARG A 285 0.52 -3.10 -15.18
CA ARG A 285 1.42 -2.65 -14.11
C ARG A 285 0.67 -2.64 -12.79
N HIS A 286 1.29 -3.20 -11.76
CA HIS A 286 0.68 -3.46 -10.46
C HIS A 286 1.16 -2.44 -9.44
N TYR A 287 0.23 -1.63 -8.91
CA TYR A 287 0.53 -0.56 -7.97
C TYR A 287 0.07 -0.92 -6.56
N LEU A 288 0.87 -0.60 -5.55
CA LEU A 288 0.38 -0.42 -4.20
C LEU A 288 -0.20 0.99 -4.11
N GLN A 289 -1.50 1.13 -4.40
CA GLN A 289 -2.15 2.42 -4.58
C GLN A 289 -2.31 3.18 -3.28
N ASP A 290 -2.81 2.52 -2.23
CA ASP A 290 -3.07 3.13 -0.93
C ASP A 290 -2.17 2.54 0.16
N VAL A 291 -1.13 3.29 0.47
CA VAL A 291 -0.20 3.02 1.57
C VAL A 291 -0.40 3.99 2.74
N GLY A 292 -1.50 4.75 2.76
CA GLY A 292 -1.79 5.76 3.77
C GLY A 292 -2.16 5.20 5.14
N SER A 293 -2.52 3.92 5.22
CA SER A 293 -2.81 3.24 6.49
C SER A 293 -1.54 2.79 7.20
N THR A 294 -0.57 3.69 7.34
CA THR A 294 0.74 3.52 7.96
C THR A 294 0.89 4.38 9.20
N PHE A 295 1.93 4.16 9.97
CA PHE A 295 2.30 4.93 11.18
C PHE A 295 1.15 5.07 12.17
N GLY A 296 0.30 4.03 12.27
CA GLY A 296 -0.88 4.02 13.13
C GLY A 296 -1.96 5.03 12.75
N THR A 297 -1.90 5.58 11.53
CA THR A 297 -2.83 6.59 11.03
C THR A 297 -3.95 5.94 10.22
N GLY A 298 -5.17 6.41 10.44
CA GLY A 298 -6.33 6.09 9.61
C GLY A 298 -6.84 7.34 8.88
N ALA A 299 -7.82 7.13 8.01
CA ALA A 299 -8.38 8.20 7.17
C ALA A 299 -9.11 9.30 7.96
N MET A 300 -9.71 8.97 9.12
CA MET A 300 -10.54 9.88 9.92
C MET A 300 -10.07 10.03 11.36
N ALA A 301 -9.25 9.11 11.86
CA ALA A 301 -8.74 9.06 13.23
C ALA A 301 -7.52 8.11 13.26
N PRO A 302 -6.73 8.10 14.34
CA PRO A 302 -5.71 7.08 14.53
C PRO A 302 -6.32 5.66 14.46
N ARG A 303 -5.54 4.70 13.96
CA ARG A 303 -5.94 3.29 13.87
C ARG A 303 -6.28 2.73 15.24
N GLU A 304 -7.09 1.67 15.28
CA GLU A 304 -7.48 1.02 16.53
C GLU A 304 -6.28 0.41 17.26
N TYR A 305 -6.36 0.28 18.58
CA TYR A 305 -5.26 -0.19 19.44
C TYR A 305 -4.77 -1.60 19.11
N PHE A 306 -5.66 -2.47 18.60
CA PHE A 306 -5.32 -3.84 18.24
C PHE A 306 -4.65 -3.98 16.87
N GLU A 307 -4.74 -2.96 16.02
CA GLU A 307 -4.20 -3.02 14.65
C GLU A 307 -2.67 -3.06 14.66
N GLY A 308 -2.11 -4.00 13.94
CA GLY A 308 -0.70 -4.35 13.99
C GLY A 308 -0.38 -5.51 14.96
N TYR A 309 -1.30 -5.90 15.83
CA TYR A 309 -1.18 -7.00 16.77
C TYR A 309 -2.11 -8.16 16.47
N GLU A 310 -3.29 -7.90 15.95
CA GLU A 310 -4.33 -8.88 15.70
C GLU A 310 -4.97 -8.64 14.32
N HIS A 311 -5.43 -9.74 13.72
CA HIS A 311 -6.33 -9.64 12.57
C HIS A 311 -7.72 -9.16 13.01
N LEU A 312 -8.54 -8.70 12.06
CA LEU A 312 -9.95 -8.35 12.34
C LEU A 312 -10.74 -9.48 12.98
N TYR A 313 -10.37 -10.72 12.63
CA TYR A 313 -10.96 -11.91 13.21
C TYR A 313 -9.89 -12.98 13.43
N GLU A 314 -9.81 -13.49 14.66
CA GLU A 314 -8.98 -14.64 15.06
C GLU A 314 -9.81 -15.52 15.99
N GLY A 315 -10.28 -16.67 15.49
CA GLY A 315 -11.20 -17.54 16.22
C GLY A 315 -10.62 -18.09 17.52
N ASP A 316 -9.32 -18.39 17.56
CA ASP A 316 -8.62 -18.85 18.76
C ASP A 316 -8.54 -17.76 19.85
N LEU A 317 -8.38 -16.50 19.47
CA LEU A 317 -8.39 -15.38 20.42
C LEU A 317 -9.80 -15.13 20.97
N VAL A 318 -10.83 -15.26 20.13
CA VAL A 318 -12.23 -15.17 20.58
C VAL A 318 -12.52 -16.26 21.60
N TRP A 319 -12.10 -17.50 21.32
CA TRP A 319 -12.28 -18.64 22.22
C TRP A 319 -11.52 -18.46 23.54
N LYS A 320 -10.22 -18.08 23.48
CA LYS A 320 -9.41 -17.81 24.68
C LYS A 320 -10.03 -16.73 25.56
N ARG A 321 -10.60 -15.69 24.96
CA ARG A 321 -11.29 -14.62 25.71
C ARG A 321 -12.56 -15.11 26.36
N LEU A 322 -13.33 -15.94 25.67
CA LEU A 322 -14.56 -16.53 26.22
C LEU A 322 -14.26 -17.42 27.43
N VAL A 323 -13.29 -18.34 27.29
CA VAL A 323 -12.92 -19.29 28.37
C VAL A 323 -12.28 -18.59 29.55
N SER A 324 -11.52 -17.53 29.32
CA SER A 324 -10.87 -16.75 30.39
C SER A 324 -11.78 -15.67 30.98
N LEU A 325 -13.05 -15.59 30.61
CA LEU A 325 -13.97 -14.52 31.02
C LEU A 325 -13.40 -13.09 30.81
N GLY A 326 -12.51 -12.93 29.85
CA GLY A 326 -11.88 -11.64 29.51
C GLY A 326 -10.63 -11.29 30.36
N PHE A 327 -10.16 -12.16 31.23
CA PHE A 327 -8.98 -11.91 32.09
C PHE A 327 -7.64 -12.03 31.36
N VAL A 328 -7.57 -12.62 30.16
CA VAL A 328 -6.34 -12.66 29.36
C VAL A 328 -6.07 -11.28 28.79
N LEU A 329 -5.00 -10.63 29.26
CA LEU A 329 -4.49 -9.38 28.70
C LEU A 329 -3.88 -9.62 27.32
N ARG A 330 -4.17 -8.74 26.40
CA ARG A 330 -3.59 -8.77 25.04
C ARG A 330 -2.37 -7.85 24.97
N PRO A 331 -1.38 -8.15 24.11
CA PRO A 331 -0.15 -7.35 24.01
C PRO A 331 -0.42 -5.86 23.85
N TRP A 332 -1.36 -5.49 23.00
CA TRP A 332 -1.71 -4.09 22.70
C TRP A 332 -2.35 -3.32 23.86
N GLN A 333 -2.92 -4.01 24.87
CA GLN A 333 -3.56 -3.37 26.03
C GLN A 333 -2.57 -2.67 26.97
N THR A 334 -1.29 -3.05 26.91
CA THR A 334 -0.22 -2.48 27.74
C THR A 334 0.66 -1.49 26.99
N VAL A 335 0.47 -1.35 25.68
CA VAL A 335 1.25 -0.44 24.85
C VAL A 335 0.83 1.00 25.09
N ARG A 336 1.82 1.89 25.23
CA ARG A 336 1.62 3.32 25.35
C ARG A 336 2.05 4.03 24.07
N TYR A 337 1.28 5.00 23.67
CA TYR A 337 1.55 5.84 22.52
C TYR A 337 1.69 7.28 22.99
N ASP A 338 2.88 7.86 22.80
CA ASP A 338 3.19 9.23 23.20
C ASP A 338 3.18 10.18 21.99
N THR A 339 2.62 9.72 20.86
CA THR A 339 2.51 10.49 19.62
C THR A 339 1.38 11.51 19.68
N GLY A 340 1.64 12.69 19.08
CA GLY A 340 0.64 13.74 18.93
C GLY A 340 -0.40 13.44 17.83
N PRO A 341 -1.37 14.33 17.62
CA PRO A 341 -2.45 14.12 16.65
C PRO A 341 -2.00 14.08 15.19
N ALA A 342 -0.80 14.57 14.88
CA ALA A 342 -0.19 14.54 13.56
C ALA A 342 0.42 13.17 13.21
N ILE A 343 0.61 12.30 14.18
CA ILE A 343 1.08 10.92 14.03
C ILE A 343 0.05 10.00 14.67
N GLY A 344 -0.22 8.86 14.04
CA GLY A 344 -1.14 7.88 14.60
C GLY A 344 -0.56 7.11 15.80
N ARG A 345 -1.23 6.03 16.20
CA ARG A 345 -0.72 5.12 17.23
C ARG A 345 0.44 4.31 16.71
N PHE A 346 1.65 4.87 16.85
CA PHE A 346 2.87 4.29 16.31
C PHE A 346 4.00 4.40 17.34
N GLU A 347 4.72 3.30 17.56
CA GLU A 347 5.78 3.23 18.55
C GLU A 347 6.82 2.16 18.14
N SER A 348 7.98 2.16 18.75
CA SER A 348 9.05 1.19 18.55
C SER A 348 9.42 0.37 19.81
N ALA A 349 9.00 0.79 20.99
CA ALA A 349 9.42 0.17 22.25
C ALA A 349 8.88 -1.25 22.42
N ALA A 350 7.56 -1.42 22.25
CA ALA A 350 6.87 -2.71 22.33
C ALA A 350 6.83 -3.47 21.00
N PHE A 351 7.30 -2.86 19.91
CA PHE A 351 7.26 -3.47 18.59
C PHE A 351 8.07 -4.77 18.52
N ASP A 352 7.40 -5.83 18.11
CA ASP A 352 7.97 -7.16 17.83
C ASP A 352 7.71 -7.51 16.35
N PRO A 353 8.74 -7.46 15.48
CA PRO A 353 8.56 -7.67 14.04
C PRO A 353 7.92 -9.00 13.66
N PRO A 354 8.30 -10.18 14.25
CA PRO A 354 7.66 -11.45 13.95
C PRO A 354 6.19 -11.53 14.35
N ALA A 355 5.81 -10.85 15.44
CA ALA A 355 4.45 -10.88 15.98
C ALA A 355 3.49 -9.92 15.25
N TRP A 356 4.00 -9.02 14.43
CA TRP A 356 3.16 -8.06 13.71
C TRP A 356 2.17 -8.75 12.75
N LYS A 357 0.93 -8.22 12.71
CA LYS A 357 -0.15 -8.73 11.87
C LYS A 357 -0.88 -7.60 11.15
N PRO A 358 -1.20 -7.75 9.86
CA PRO A 358 -2.13 -6.86 9.17
C PRO A 358 -3.57 -7.11 9.64
N ARG A 359 -4.50 -6.24 9.29
CA ARG A 359 -5.94 -6.43 9.58
C ARG A 359 -6.50 -7.69 8.91
N VAL A 360 -6.03 -8.01 7.72
CA VAL A 360 -6.48 -9.14 6.92
C VAL A 360 -5.33 -10.12 6.70
N PRO A 361 -5.49 -11.41 7.03
CA PRO A 361 -4.44 -12.41 6.85
C PRO A 361 -4.31 -12.85 5.40
N VAL A 362 -3.81 -11.95 4.52
CA VAL A 362 -3.67 -12.25 3.08
C VAL A 362 -2.65 -13.36 2.81
N ALA A 363 -2.89 -14.15 1.76
CA ALA A 363 -2.13 -15.36 1.46
C ALA A 363 -0.63 -15.12 1.26
N ALA A 364 -0.25 -14.03 0.57
CA ALA A 364 1.16 -13.71 0.36
C ALA A 364 1.94 -13.57 1.68
N LEU A 365 1.38 -12.90 2.69
CA LEU A 365 2.04 -12.73 3.98
C LEU A 365 2.08 -14.02 4.81
N ARG A 366 1.05 -14.89 4.67
CA ARG A 366 1.06 -16.20 5.33
C ARG A 366 2.12 -17.14 4.77
N ASN A 367 2.39 -17.04 3.46
CA ASN A 367 3.38 -17.87 2.76
C ASN A 367 4.81 -17.32 2.83
N ALA A 368 5.06 -16.17 3.51
CA ALA A 368 6.40 -15.62 3.65
C ALA A 368 7.34 -16.59 4.38
N GLN A 369 8.43 -16.96 3.70
CA GLN A 369 9.46 -17.88 4.19
C GLN A 369 10.64 -17.09 4.81
N PRO A 370 11.53 -17.73 5.59
CA PRO A 370 12.68 -17.06 6.19
C PRO A 370 13.58 -16.31 5.20
N ASP A 371 13.78 -16.84 3.99
CA ASP A 371 14.55 -16.20 2.91
C ASP A 371 13.85 -14.93 2.38
N ASP A 372 12.52 -14.93 2.27
CA ASP A 372 11.73 -13.75 1.91
C ASP A 372 11.86 -12.65 2.97
N LEU A 373 11.81 -13.03 4.26
CA LEU A 373 11.92 -12.11 5.39
C LEU A 373 13.34 -11.53 5.49
N PHE A 374 14.37 -12.36 5.26
CA PHE A 374 15.76 -11.93 5.21
C PHE A 374 16.00 -10.95 4.06
N TRP A 375 15.52 -11.27 2.85
CA TRP A 375 15.59 -10.40 1.68
C TRP A 375 14.95 -9.02 1.95
N ALA A 376 13.78 -9.00 2.57
CA ALA A 376 13.09 -7.78 2.94
C ALA A 376 13.83 -6.98 4.03
N ALA A 377 14.34 -7.65 5.06
CA ALA A 377 15.09 -7.01 6.13
C ALA A 377 16.36 -6.31 5.63
N ARG A 378 17.10 -6.92 4.70
CA ARG A 378 18.26 -6.27 4.05
C ARG A 378 17.87 -4.92 3.43
N ARG A 379 16.72 -4.85 2.76
CA ARG A 379 16.22 -3.61 2.15
C ARG A 379 15.82 -2.56 3.17
N VAL A 380 15.19 -2.97 4.26
CA VAL A 380 14.87 -2.05 5.36
C VAL A 380 16.13 -1.50 6.01
N MET A 381 17.14 -2.35 6.24
CA MET A 381 18.41 -1.93 6.83
C MET A 381 19.25 -1.01 5.93
N ALA A 382 18.99 -0.97 4.63
CA ALA A 382 19.66 -0.08 3.70
C ALA A 382 19.20 1.38 3.78
N PHE A 383 18.10 1.68 4.50
CA PHE A 383 17.71 3.06 4.79
C PHE A 383 18.60 3.63 5.91
N SER A 384 19.44 4.60 5.59
CA SER A 384 20.22 5.30 6.61
C SER A 384 19.33 6.20 7.49
N ASN A 385 19.82 6.62 8.64
CA ASN A 385 19.13 7.58 9.50
C ASN A 385 18.82 8.88 8.76
N GLU A 386 19.80 9.39 8.00
CA GLU A 386 19.67 10.61 7.21
C GLU A 386 18.58 10.47 6.14
N MET A 387 18.52 9.32 5.46
CA MET A 387 17.48 9.04 4.48
C MET A 387 16.10 9.01 5.14
N ILE A 388 15.92 8.33 6.29
CA ILE A 388 14.67 8.29 7.03
C ILE A 388 14.23 9.68 7.45
N HIS A 389 15.12 10.50 8.03
CA HIS A 389 14.82 11.88 8.39
C HIS A 389 14.42 12.72 7.17
N ALA A 390 15.12 12.58 6.06
CA ALA A 390 14.80 13.30 4.82
C ALA A 390 13.42 12.90 4.26
N LEU A 391 13.11 11.60 4.24
CA LEU A 391 11.80 11.10 3.80
C LEU A 391 10.67 11.61 4.67
N VAL A 392 10.83 11.55 6.00
CA VAL A 392 9.85 12.09 6.96
C VAL A 392 9.71 13.60 6.81
N GLY A 393 10.81 14.31 6.58
CA GLY A 393 10.81 15.76 6.33
C GLY A 393 9.91 16.19 5.17
N THR A 394 9.69 15.31 4.17
CA THR A 394 8.80 15.59 3.03
C THR A 394 7.32 15.74 3.42
N ALA A 395 6.92 15.24 4.59
CA ALA A 395 5.57 15.44 5.10
C ALA A 395 5.32 16.90 5.50
N GLY A 396 6.34 17.70 5.79
CA GLY A 396 6.17 19.11 6.15
C GLY A 396 5.29 19.30 7.37
N TYR A 397 5.56 18.56 8.46
CA TYR A 397 4.86 18.72 9.73
C TYR A 397 5.10 20.13 10.29
N ALA A 398 4.06 20.78 10.81
CA ALA A 398 4.16 22.11 11.40
C ALA A 398 5.04 22.12 12.67
N LYS A 399 5.04 21.00 13.40
CA LYS A 399 5.90 20.82 14.57
C LYS A 399 7.12 19.96 14.20
N PRO A 400 8.35 20.50 14.28
CA PRO A 400 9.56 19.72 14.02
C PRO A 400 9.72 18.50 14.94
N GLU A 401 9.11 18.53 16.12
CA GLU A 401 9.08 17.43 17.08
C GLU A 401 8.36 16.21 16.51
N ASP A 402 7.22 16.40 15.82
CA ASP A 402 6.45 15.32 15.22
C ASP A 402 7.28 14.61 14.13
N ALA A 403 7.97 15.38 13.28
CA ALA A 403 8.87 14.81 12.27
C ALA A 403 10.02 14.00 12.89
N ARG A 404 10.68 14.54 13.94
CA ARG A 404 11.75 13.82 14.65
C ARG A 404 11.24 12.55 15.28
N GLN A 405 10.11 12.63 15.99
CA GLN A 405 9.50 11.47 16.65
C GLN A 405 9.14 10.35 15.67
N LEU A 406 8.53 10.68 14.52
CA LEU A 406 8.22 9.69 13.49
C LEU A 406 9.49 9.04 12.93
N ALA A 407 10.53 9.83 12.67
CA ALA A 407 11.81 9.31 12.19
C ALA A 407 12.47 8.39 13.23
N ASP A 408 12.51 8.78 14.51
CA ASP A 408 13.11 7.98 15.58
C ASP A 408 12.36 6.64 15.77
N ILE A 409 11.03 6.64 15.66
CA ILE A 409 10.25 5.40 15.72
C ILE A 409 10.57 4.50 14.53
N LEU A 410 10.66 5.04 13.31
CA LEU A 410 11.03 4.29 12.11
C LEU A 410 12.44 3.71 12.21
N ILE A 411 13.40 4.46 12.72
CA ILE A 411 14.77 4.00 12.99
C ILE A 411 14.77 2.85 13.99
N GLY A 412 14.08 3.02 15.13
CA GLY A 412 13.99 1.98 16.14
C GLY A 412 13.32 0.70 15.64
N ARG A 413 12.27 0.81 14.80
CA ARG A 413 11.61 -0.35 14.17
C ARG A 413 12.51 -1.01 13.12
N ARG A 414 13.24 -0.22 12.31
CA ARG A 414 14.25 -0.73 11.36
C ARG A 414 15.26 -1.60 12.07
N ASP A 415 15.84 -1.09 13.17
CA ASP A 415 16.91 -1.78 13.91
C ASP A 415 16.40 -3.09 14.52
N LYS A 416 15.17 -3.12 15.04
CA LYS A 416 14.51 -4.35 15.52
C LYS A 416 14.27 -5.36 14.40
N ILE A 417 13.90 -4.91 13.19
CA ILE A 417 13.77 -5.79 12.01
C ILE A 417 15.11 -6.41 11.65
N GLY A 418 16.20 -5.62 11.65
CA GLY A 418 17.54 -6.14 11.42
C GLY A 418 17.91 -7.23 12.44
N MET A 419 17.69 -6.98 13.73
CA MET A 419 17.96 -7.96 14.77
C MET A 419 17.10 -9.23 14.62
N ALA A 420 15.83 -9.10 14.27
CA ALA A 420 14.91 -10.24 14.20
C ALA A 420 15.19 -11.15 12.99
N TYR A 421 15.49 -10.58 11.83
CA TYR A 421 15.52 -11.36 10.59
C TYR A 421 16.92 -11.59 10.02
N LEU A 422 17.90 -10.70 10.22
CA LEU A 422 19.24 -10.92 9.71
C LEU A 422 19.99 -11.93 10.58
N ALA A 423 19.93 -11.77 11.91
CA ALA A 423 20.59 -12.69 12.82
C ALA A 423 20.01 -14.12 12.81
N ALA A 424 18.73 -14.27 12.44
CA ALA A 424 18.06 -15.56 12.41
C ALA A 424 18.49 -16.47 11.23
N VAL A 425 18.97 -15.88 10.13
CA VAL A 425 19.29 -16.63 8.89
C VAL A 425 20.79 -16.69 8.66
N ALA A 426 21.47 -15.53 8.65
CA ALA A 426 22.91 -15.44 8.48
C ALA A 426 23.43 -14.14 9.07
N PRO A 427 24.33 -14.18 10.08
CA PRO A 427 24.88 -12.97 10.67
C PRO A 427 25.92 -12.27 9.77
N LEU A 428 26.37 -12.92 8.71
CA LEU A 428 27.38 -12.42 7.77
C LEU A 428 26.75 -12.23 6.39
N VAL A 429 26.86 -11.02 5.85
CA VAL A 429 26.39 -10.61 4.53
C VAL A 429 27.48 -9.78 3.82
N ASP A 430 27.35 -9.59 2.53
CA ASP A 430 28.21 -8.72 1.71
C ASP A 430 29.68 -9.17 1.68
N PHE A 431 29.92 -10.45 1.43
CA PHE A 431 31.27 -10.95 1.15
C PHE A 431 31.78 -10.32 -0.15
N ALA A 432 32.86 -9.52 -0.05
CA ALA A 432 33.64 -9.08 -1.20
C ALA A 432 34.85 -10.01 -1.37
N LEU A 433 35.11 -10.46 -2.60
CA LEU A 433 36.32 -11.16 -3.00
C LEU A 433 37.38 -10.16 -3.43
#